data_9b61db7d6f122334044589ef76a9ae1f
#
_entry.id   9b61db7d6f122334044589ef76a9ae1f
#
_cell.length_a   1.000
_cell.length_b   1.000
_cell.length_c   1.000
_cell.angle_alpha   90.00
_cell.angle_beta   90.00
_cell.angle_gamma   90.00
#
_symmetry.space_group_name_H-M   'P 1'
#
loop_
_entity.id
_entity.type
_entity.pdbx_description
1 polymer ?
#
loop_
_entity_poly.entity_id
_entity_poly.type
_entity_poly.pdbx_seq_one_letter_code
_entity_poly.pdbx_strand_id
1 'polypeptide(L)'
;MKIVCVDNTPIMLQSLKENAEKAHPYADVQTFLSAAPALDYAEKFGCDILLCEINPPRLEGLFLAEKVKKIYPKVNIIFVTVCSESEHAKAVMRLKPSGYLTKEATNTQILDELRNLRYPVA
;
A
#
# COMPACT_ATOMS: atom_id res chain seq x y z
N MET A 1 -15.26 -0.89 -2.40
CA MET A 1 -13.90 -1.13 -1.88
C MET A 1 -13.02 0.06 -2.18
N LYS A 2 -12.23 0.49 -1.21
CA LYS A 2 -11.33 1.64 -1.33
C LYS A 2 -9.88 1.17 -1.38
N ILE A 3 -9.17 1.54 -2.42
CA ILE A 3 -7.75 1.26 -2.58
C ILE A 3 -6.99 2.59 -2.60
N VAL A 4 -6.00 2.70 -1.73
CA VAL A 4 -5.16 3.90 -1.62
C VAL A 4 -3.74 3.54 -2.05
N CYS A 5 -3.21 4.28 -3.02
CA CYS A 5 -1.86 4.11 -3.53
C CYS A 5 -1.02 5.34 -3.18
N VAL A 6 0.15 5.13 -2.61
CA VAL A 6 1.04 6.22 -2.19
C VAL A 6 2.46 5.95 -2.67
N ASP A 7 3.00 6.87 -3.44
CA ASP A 7 4.39 6.83 -3.90
C ASP A 7 4.79 8.23 -4.34
N ASN A 8 6.01 8.64 -4.04
CA ASN A 8 6.48 9.97 -4.42
C ASN A 8 6.95 10.07 -5.88
N THR A 9 6.93 8.96 -6.60
CA THR A 9 7.32 8.88 -8.01
C THR A 9 6.07 8.73 -8.87
N PRO A 10 5.72 9.74 -9.71
CA PRO A 10 4.49 9.69 -10.53
C PRO A 10 4.39 8.47 -11.43
N ILE A 11 5.49 8.04 -12.03
CA ILE A 11 5.50 6.87 -12.92
C ILE A 11 5.13 5.60 -12.14
N MET A 12 5.71 5.40 -10.95
CA MET A 12 5.39 4.25 -10.12
C MET A 12 3.94 4.32 -9.64
N LEU A 13 3.50 5.50 -9.25
CA LEU A 13 2.13 5.70 -8.77
C LEU A 13 1.10 5.33 -9.84
N GLN A 14 1.36 5.70 -11.09
CA GLN A 14 0.51 5.33 -12.22
C GLN A 14 0.48 3.81 -12.42
N SER A 15 1.62 3.16 -12.31
CA SER A 15 1.72 1.70 -12.39
C SER A 15 0.91 1.01 -11.30
N LEU A 16 1.00 1.49 -10.06
CA LEU A 16 0.23 0.94 -8.94
C LEU A 16 -1.27 1.10 -9.17
N LYS A 17 -1.68 2.26 -9.66
CA LYS A 17 -3.09 2.52 -9.98
C LYS A 17 -3.61 1.56 -11.03
N GLU A 18 -2.89 1.41 -12.14
CA GLU A 18 -3.28 0.53 -13.24
C GLU A 18 -3.42 -0.92 -12.76
N ASN A 19 -2.47 -1.39 -11.96
CA ASN A 19 -2.52 -2.75 -11.42
C ASN A 19 -3.68 -2.93 -10.44
N ALA A 20 -3.94 -1.93 -9.59
CA ALA A 20 -5.06 -1.97 -8.66
C ALA A 20 -6.40 -2.04 -9.39
N GLU A 21 -6.56 -1.22 -10.43
CA GLU A 21 -7.79 -1.22 -11.25
C GLU A 21 -7.97 -2.52 -12.02
N LYS A 22 -6.88 -3.11 -12.46
CA LYS A 22 -6.91 -4.39 -13.17
C LYS A 22 -7.29 -5.55 -12.25
N ALA A 23 -6.75 -5.55 -11.03
CA ALA A 23 -7.05 -6.59 -10.05
C ALA A 23 -8.47 -6.46 -9.48
N HIS A 24 -8.94 -5.24 -9.29
CA HIS A 24 -10.23 -4.93 -8.69
C HIS A 24 -10.96 -3.86 -9.49
N PRO A 25 -11.61 -4.24 -10.61
CA PRO A 25 -12.19 -3.26 -11.56
C PRO A 25 -13.28 -2.36 -10.98
N TYR A 26 -13.92 -2.79 -9.91
CA TYR A 26 -15.00 -2.01 -9.30
C TYR A 26 -14.56 -1.20 -8.07
N ALA A 27 -13.28 -1.25 -7.75
CA ALA A 27 -12.76 -0.50 -6.61
C ALA A 27 -12.60 0.98 -6.94
N ASP A 28 -12.73 1.80 -5.91
CA ASP A 28 -12.41 3.22 -5.97
C ASP A 28 -10.92 3.36 -5.63
N VAL A 29 -10.11 3.64 -6.62
CA VAL A 29 -8.65 3.73 -6.47
C VAL A 29 -8.22 5.19 -6.43
N GLN A 30 -7.62 5.60 -5.32
CA GLN A 30 -7.11 6.95 -5.15
C GLN A 30 -5.60 6.93 -5.01
N THR A 31 -4.94 7.92 -5.59
CA THR A 31 -3.48 8.00 -5.62
C THR A 31 -2.98 9.28 -4.95
N PHE A 32 -1.87 9.16 -4.25
CA PHE A 32 -1.29 10.28 -3.51
C PHE A 32 0.24 10.25 -3.64
N LEU A 33 0.84 11.42 -3.82
CA LEU A 33 2.28 11.55 -3.91
C LEU A 33 2.97 11.59 -2.55
N SER A 34 2.19 11.74 -1.47
CA SER A 34 2.73 11.82 -0.11
C SER A 34 1.78 11.22 0.90
N ALA A 35 2.29 10.94 2.10
CA ALA A 35 1.55 10.24 3.13
C ALA A 35 0.43 11.06 3.76
N ALA A 36 0.65 12.35 4.00
CA ALA A 36 -0.32 13.18 4.73
C ALA A 36 -1.70 13.24 4.07
N PRO A 37 -1.81 13.59 2.77
CA PRO A 37 -3.13 13.58 2.13
C PRO A 37 -3.73 12.18 2.02
N ALA A 38 -2.90 11.14 1.91
CA ALA A 38 -3.39 9.76 1.89
C ALA A 38 -4.03 9.39 3.22
N LEU A 39 -3.42 9.78 4.33
CA LEU A 39 -3.98 9.54 5.66
C LEU A 39 -5.30 10.27 5.84
N ASP A 40 -5.37 11.54 5.44
CA ASP A 40 -6.61 12.32 5.51
C ASP A 40 -7.74 11.64 4.75
N TYR A 41 -7.45 11.14 3.55
CA TYR A 41 -8.42 10.42 2.74
C TYR A 41 -8.88 9.13 3.44
N ALA A 42 -7.92 8.34 3.92
CA ALA A 42 -8.23 7.06 4.58
C ALA A 42 -9.07 7.27 5.83
N GLU A 43 -8.79 8.30 6.62
CA GLU A 43 -9.57 8.61 7.82
C GLU A 43 -11.02 8.96 7.48
N LYS A 44 -11.23 9.68 6.38
CA LYS A 44 -12.57 10.15 6.00
C LYS A 44 -13.38 9.10 5.24
N PHE A 45 -12.74 8.35 4.34
CA PHE A 45 -13.46 7.51 3.38
C PHE A 45 -13.21 6.02 3.54
N GLY A 46 -12.22 5.64 4.31
CA GLY A 46 -11.87 4.23 4.49
C GLY A 46 -10.70 3.79 3.62
N CYS A 47 -10.20 2.59 3.92
CA CYS A 47 -9.10 2.00 3.18
C CYS A 47 -9.14 0.49 3.36
N ASP A 48 -9.36 -0.25 2.29
CA ASP A 48 -9.37 -1.71 2.29
C ASP A 48 -8.02 -2.28 1.89
N ILE A 49 -7.36 -1.63 0.93
CA ILE A 49 -6.02 -1.99 0.46
C ILE A 49 -5.18 -0.73 0.43
N LEU A 50 -4.01 -0.79 1.06
CA LEU A 50 -3.03 0.29 1.02
C LEU A 50 -1.76 -0.20 0.33
N LEU A 51 -1.48 0.37 -0.84
CA LEU A 51 -0.23 0.17 -1.56
C LEU A 51 0.67 1.34 -1.26
N CYS A 52 1.78 1.12 -0.58
CA CYS A 52 2.64 2.26 -0.23
C CYS A 52 4.12 1.94 -0.21
N GLU A 53 4.91 2.97 -0.47
CA GLU A 53 6.35 2.99 -0.32
C GLU A 53 6.69 3.31 1.14
N ILE A 54 7.67 2.60 1.70
CA ILE A 54 8.15 2.90 3.06
C ILE A 54 8.78 4.28 3.13
N ASN A 55 9.47 4.66 2.06
CA ASN A 55 10.05 6.00 1.88
C ASN A 55 11.15 6.34 2.90
N PRO A 56 12.26 5.56 2.91
CA PRO A 56 13.40 5.90 3.77
C PRO A 56 14.06 7.21 3.30
N PRO A 57 14.74 7.92 4.19
CA PRO A 57 15.04 7.57 5.57
C PRO A 57 13.96 7.97 6.59
N ARG A 58 12.96 8.75 6.17
CA ARG A 58 11.92 9.26 7.09
C ARG A 58 10.85 8.24 7.44
N LEU A 59 10.69 7.21 6.62
CA LEU A 59 9.74 6.12 6.87
C LEU A 59 8.28 6.59 6.89
N GLU A 60 7.95 7.61 6.11
CA GLU A 60 6.59 8.18 6.10
C GLU A 60 5.53 7.15 5.72
N GLY A 61 5.85 6.26 4.77
CA GLY A 61 4.93 5.20 4.35
C GLY A 61 4.72 4.16 5.44
N LEU A 62 5.77 3.85 6.21
CA LEU A 62 5.64 2.92 7.32
C LEU A 62 4.74 3.52 8.41
N PHE A 63 4.95 4.80 8.77
CA PHE A 63 4.12 5.48 9.75
C PHE A 63 2.67 5.60 9.28
N LEU A 64 2.47 5.88 7.98
CA LEU A 64 1.13 5.88 7.39
C LEU A 64 0.45 4.53 7.58
N ALA A 65 1.14 3.45 7.23
CA ALA A 65 0.60 2.10 7.35
C ALA A 65 0.25 1.77 8.80
N GLU A 66 1.09 2.16 9.76
CA GLU A 66 0.82 1.96 11.17
C GLU A 66 -0.47 2.68 11.62
N LYS A 67 -0.64 3.92 11.19
CA LYS A 67 -1.84 4.71 11.54
C LYS A 67 -3.10 4.14 10.90
N VAL A 68 -3.03 3.78 9.63
CA VAL A 68 -4.18 3.19 8.93
C VAL A 68 -4.55 1.85 9.56
N LYS A 69 -3.57 1.04 9.93
CA LYS A 69 -3.80 -0.24 10.60
C LYS A 69 -4.51 -0.07 11.94
N LYS A 70 -4.20 0.98 12.68
CA LYS A 70 -4.90 1.25 13.95
C LYS A 70 -6.37 1.57 13.74
N ILE A 71 -6.70 2.29 12.68
CA ILE A 71 -8.08 2.65 12.35
C ILE A 71 -8.81 1.47 11.76
N TYR A 72 -8.16 0.76 10.83
CA TYR A 72 -8.74 -0.35 10.09
C TYR A 72 -7.88 -1.61 10.28
N PRO A 73 -8.10 -2.37 11.36
CA PRO A 73 -7.23 -3.52 11.68
C PRO A 73 -7.12 -4.59 10.61
N LYS A 74 -8.10 -4.66 9.70
CA LYS A 74 -8.10 -5.62 8.60
C LYS A 74 -7.68 -5.03 7.26
N VAL A 75 -7.06 -3.85 7.26
CA VAL A 75 -6.54 -3.29 6.03
C VAL A 75 -5.45 -4.19 5.45
N ASN A 76 -5.49 -4.39 4.14
CA ASN A 76 -4.47 -5.14 3.43
C ASN A 76 -3.36 -4.18 3.02
N ILE A 77 -2.22 -4.26 3.68
CA ILE A 77 -1.07 -3.41 3.39
C ILE A 77 -0.14 -4.15 2.46
N ILE A 78 0.19 -3.53 1.32
CA ILE A 78 1.18 -4.04 0.38
C ILE A 78 2.26 -2.98 0.24
N PHE A 79 3.46 -3.27 0.72
CA PHE A 79 4.60 -2.38 0.54
C PHE A 79 5.25 -2.64 -0.80
N VAL A 80 5.51 -1.57 -1.56
CA VAL A 80 6.30 -1.61 -2.79
C VAL A 80 7.41 -0.58 -2.62
N THR A 81 8.59 -1.04 -2.27
CA THR A 81 9.62 -0.18 -1.71
C THR A 81 11.01 -0.46 -2.28
N VAL A 82 11.88 0.56 -2.23
CA VAL A 82 13.30 0.37 -2.53
C VAL A 82 14.06 -0.27 -1.37
N CYS A 83 13.46 -0.28 -0.17
CA CYS A 83 14.08 -0.89 1.01
C CYS A 83 14.14 -2.41 0.87
N SER A 84 15.32 -2.97 0.95
CA SER A 84 15.42 -4.39 1.25
C SER A 84 15.12 -4.57 2.74
N GLU A 85 14.49 -5.63 3.08
CA GLU A 85 13.75 -5.91 4.31
C GLU A 85 14.48 -5.73 5.64
N SER A 86 15.80 -5.75 5.67
CA SER A 86 16.52 -5.99 6.92
C SER A 86 16.40 -4.92 7.99
N GLU A 87 16.41 -3.64 7.61
CA GLU A 87 16.44 -2.56 8.59
C GLU A 87 15.12 -2.32 9.31
N HIS A 88 14.02 -2.62 8.64
CA HIS A 88 12.69 -2.32 9.16
C HIS A 88 11.82 -3.57 9.29
N ALA A 89 12.44 -4.74 9.20
CA ALA A 89 11.74 -6.02 9.15
C ALA A 89 10.79 -6.22 10.32
N LYS A 90 11.22 -5.90 11.54
CA LYS A 90 10.38 -6.08 12.72
C LYS A 90 9.14 -5.19 12.70
N ALA A 91 9.32 -3.91 12.34
CA ALA A 91 8.20 -2.97 12.25
C ALA A 91 7.22 -3.38 11.17
N VAL A 92 7.73 -3.79 10.01
CA VAL A 92 6.91 -4.28 8.90
C VAL A 92 6.13 -5.53 9.31
N MET A 93 6.80 -6.49 9.92
CA MET A 93 6.16 -7.76 10.31
C MET A 93 5.07 -7.58 11.37
N ARG A 94 5.23 -6.60 12.27
CA ARG A 94 4.21 -6.29 13.27
C ARG A 94 2.89 -5.85 12.63
N LEU A 95 2.95 -5.25 11.45
CA LEU A 95 1.76 -4.81 10.72
C LEU A 95 1.04 -5.95 10.03
N LYS A 96 1.65 -7.13 9.94
CA LYS A 96 1.09 -8.29 9.26
C LYS A 96 0.61 -7.91 7.85
N PRO A 97 1.50 -7.39 7.00
CA PRO A 97 1.10 -6.93 5.67
C PRO A 97 0.64 -8.10 4.79
N SER A 98 -0.18 -7.79 3.80
CA SER A 98 -0.55 -8.76 2.76
C SER A 98 0.62 -9.06 1.85
N GLY A 99 1.48 -8.08 1.59
CA GLY A 99 2.62 -8.28 0.72
C GLY A 99 3.73 -7.28 0.96
N TYR A 100 4.92 -7.66 0.52
CA TYR A 100 6.10 -6.83 0.57
C TYR A 100 6.89 -7.07 -0.71
N LEU A 101 6.95 -6.06 -1.56
CA LEU A 101 7.62 -6.13 -2.85
C LEU A 101 8.68 -5.04 -2.95
N THR A 102 9.74 -5.33 -3.69
CA THR A 102 10.70 -4.29 -4.06
C THR A 102 10.19 -3.55 -5.31
N LYS A 103 10.73 -2.38 -5.59
CA LYS A 103 10.35 -1.61 -6.79
C LYS A 103 10.79 -2.27 -8.09
N GLU A 104 11.53 -3.37 -8.01
CA GLU A 104 11.89 -4.18 -9.16
C GLU A 104 10.80 -5.20 -9.52
N ALA A 105 9.75 -5.29 -8.71
CA ALA A 105 8.66 -6.21 -8.95
C ALA A 105 7.99 -5.96 -10.31
N THR A 106 7.67 -7.04 -11.01
CA THR A 106 6.96 -6.97 -12.28
C THR A 106 5.50 -6.65 -12.05
N ASN A 107 4.81 -6.21 -13.11
CA ASN A 107 3.35 -6.00 -13.05
C ASN A 107 2.63 -7.28 -12.61
N THR A 108 3.07 -8.45 -13.09
CA THR A 108 2.48 -9.72 -12.69
C THR A 108 2.61 -9.95 -11.19
N GLN A 109 3.76 -9.66 -10.62
CA GLN A 109 3.98 -9.81 -9.18
C GLN A 109 3.09 -8.87 -8.37
N ILE A 110 2.94 -7.64 -8.82
CA ILE A 110 2.06 -6.66 -8.15
C ILE A 110 0.59 -7.12 -8.23
N LEU A 111 0.16 -7.59 -9.40
CA LEU A 111 -1.20 -8.12 -9.58
C LEU A 111 -1.44 -9.32 -8.68
N ASP A 112 -0.48 -10.24 -8.59
CA ASP A 112 -0.62 -11.43 -7.76
C ASP A 112 -0.80 -11.06 -6.29
N GLU A 113 -0.05 -10.09 -5.79
CA GLU A 113 -0.21 -9.62 -4.41
C GLU A 113 -1.58 -8.99 -4.18
N LEU A 114 -2.07 -8.21 -5.14
CA LEU A 114 -3.39 -7.58 -5.06
C LEU A 114 -4.53 -8.61 -5.09
N ARG A 115 -4.30 -9.78 -5.66
CA ARG A 115 -5.29 -10.85 -5.74
C ARG A 115 -5.20 -11.85 -4.59
N ASN A 116 -4.09 -11.88 -3.86
CA ASN A 116 -3.86 -12.81 -2.75
C ASN A 116 -3.79 -12.07 -1.43
N LEU A 117 -4.90 -11.46 -1.06
CA LEU A 117 -4.97 -10.60 0.11
C LEU A 117 -5.04 -11.40 1.41
N ARG A 118 -4.41 -10.86 2.45
CA ARG A 118 -4.42 -11.46 3.79
C ARG A 118 -5.82 -11.44 4.41
N TYR A 119 -6.53 -10.33 4.22
CA TYR A 119 -7.87 -10.16 4.74
C TYR A 119 -8.88 -10.08 3.59
N PRO A 120 -9.98 -10.83 3.66
CA PRO A 120 -10.98 -10.78 2.61
C PRO A 120 -11.57 -9.37 2.43
N VAL A 121 -11.85 -9.02 1.18
CA VAL A 121 -12.52 -7.77 0.83
C VAL A 121 -13.84 -8.11 0.14
N ALA A 122 -14.83 -7.26 0.36
CA ALA A 122 -16.16 -7.45 -0.21
C ALA A 122 -16.21 -7.07 -1.70
#